data_72e62504de8d73cb599946296cae1833
#
_entry.id   72e62504de8d73cb599946296cae1833
#
_cell.length_a   1.000
_cell.length_b   1.000
_cell.length_c   1.000
_cell.angle_alpha   90.00
_cell.angle_beta   90.00
_cell.angle_gamma   90.00
#
_symmetry.space_group_name_H-M   'P 1'
#
loop_
_entity.id
_entity.type
_entity.pdbx_description
1 polymer ?
#
loop_
_entity_poly.entity_id
_entity_poly.type
_entity_poly.pdbx_seq_one_letter_code
_entity_poly.pdbx_strand_id
1 'polypeptide(L)'
;MKKWMTALLLATLGSHAFAADLLDAVKQRGTLKIALEGTYPPFNFKDAKQQLTGFDVEIATEIARRMKVKPEFATAEWSGLLAGLQSGKFDIVVNQVGVTAQRQAVFDFSQPYTYSSAQLIVRKNESRVFKNLADLNGKKLGVGQGSNYADMAKAAAGVQVKTYPGAPEYLQDLATGRLDAALNDSLLIPFAIKQAKLPLKAGAPVGDVATMAIPFAKGNPQFKSEIDKALSGMKTDGTFRKISVKWFGIDVSKAPAAAKK
;
A
#
# COMPACT_ATOMS: atom_id res chain seq x y z
N MET A 1 -8.90 45.03 65.42
CA MET A 1 -9.12 43.62 65.01
C MET A 1 -8.90 43.54 63.49
N LYS A 2 -7.66 43.11 63.05
CA LYS A 2 -7.27 42.96 61.62
C LYS A 2 -7.44 41.47 61.22
N LYS A 3 -8.34 41.20 60.35
CA LYS A 3 -8.54 39.84 59.76
C LYS A 3 -7.59 39.68 58.60
N TRP A 4 -6.65 38.75 58.68
CA TRP A 4 -5.79 38.34 57.60
C TRP A 4 -6.51 37.25 56.80
N MET A 5 -6.82 37.52 55.54
CA MET A 5 -7.29 36.54 54.59
C MET A 5 -6.06 35.97 53.85
N THR A 6 -5.75 34.73 54.15
CA THR A 6 -4.72 33.97 53.43
C THR A 6 -5.35 33.40 52.16
N ALA A 7 -5.00 33.94 51.01
CA ALA A 7 -5.41 33.39 49.71
C ALA A 7 -4.50 32.18 49.37
N LEU A 8 -5.09 31.00 49.35
CA LEU A 8 -4.44 29.77 48.92
C LEU A 8 -4.49 29.70 47.40
N LEU A 9 -3.34 29.93 46.74
CA LEU A 9 -3.18 29.79 45.29
C LEU A 9 -3.04 28.29 44.95
N LEU A 10 -4.11 27.64 44.52
CA LEU A 10 -4.05 26.30 43.92
C LEU A 10 -3.42 26.41 42.53
N ALA A 11 -2.14 26.04 42.41
CA ALA A 11 -1.48 25.81 41.12
C ALA A 11 -2.00 24.48 40.56
N THR A 12 -2.93 24.54 39.59
CA THR A 12 -3.32 23.39 38.81
C THR A 12 -2.20 23.06 37.84
N LEU A 13 -1.37 22.10 38.20
CA LEU A 13 -0.46 21.44 37.27
C LEU A 13 -1.32 20.71 36.20
N GLY A 14 -1.53 21.37 35.07
CA GLY A 14 -2.13 20.76 33.91
C GLY A 14 -1.24 19.62 33.41
N SER A 15 -1.55 18.39 33.80
CA SER A 15 -0.95 17.19 33.20
C SER A 15 -1.32 17.19 31.72
N HIS A 16 -0.39 17.57 30.85
CA HIS A 16 -0.51 17.30 29.42
C HIS A 16 -0.44 15.78 29.28
N ALA A 17 -1.61 15.13 29.23
CA ALA A 17 -1.70 13.74 28.81
C ALA A 17 -1.23 13.70 27.35
N PHE A 18 0.04 13.36 27.12
CA PHE A 18 0.47 12.92 25.79
C PHE A 18 -0.40 11.73 25.42
N ALA A 19 -1.10 11.82 24.30
CA ALA A 19 -1.78 10.65 23.77
C ALA A 19 -0.75 9.51 23.66
N ALA A 20 -1.07 8.35 24.25
CA ALA A 20 -0.18 7.20 24.21
C ALA A 20 0.13 6.84 22.75
N ASP A 21 1.42 6.58 22.46
CA ASP A 21 1.84 6.16 21.11
C ASP A 21 1.14 4.84 20.74
N LEU A 22 0.77 4.66 19.48
CA LEU A 22 0.15 3.44 18.99
C LEU A 22 0.96 2.18 19.32
N LEU A 23 2.29 2.31 19.48
CA LEU A 23 3.15 1.23 19.90
C LEU A 23 2.73 0.65 21.26
N ASP A 24 2.39 1.50 22.22
CA ASP A 24 1.99 1.05 23.57
C ASP A 24 0.69 0.25 23.49
N ALA A 25 -0.30 0.72 22.72
CA ALA A 25 -1.56 0.02 22.53
C ALA A 25 -1.36 -1.35 21.84
N VAL A 26 -0.50 -1.42 20.81
CA VAL A 26 -0.14 -2.65 20.11
C VAL A 26 0.58 -3.63 21.03
N LYS A 27 1.56 -3.16 21.83
CA LYS A 27 2.30 -3.98 22.77
C LYS A 27 1.42 -4.50 23.91
N GLN A 28 0.57 -3.65 24.47
CA GLN A 28 -0.37 -4.03 25.54
C GLN A 28 -1.37 -5.08 25.06
N ARG A 29 -1.91 -4.92 23.86
CA ARG A 29 -2.84 -5.87 23.24
C ARG A 29 -2.16 -7.16 22.80
N GLY A 30 -0.85 -7.13 22.53
CA GLY A 30 -0.07 -8.26 22.04
C GLY A 30 -0.37 -8.64 20.59
N THR A 31 -1.11 -7.81 19.85
CA THR A 31 -1.47 -8.03 18.44
C THR A 31 -1.26 -6.78 17.61
N LEU A 32 -0.87 -6.95 16.34
CA LEU A 32 -0.79 -5.93 15.30
C LEU A 32 -1.93 -6.16 14.31
N LYS A 33 -2.88 -5.21 14.23
CA LYS A 33 -4.02 -5.27 13.30
C LYS A 33 -3.59 -4.76 11.92
N ILE A 34 -3.57 -5.66 10.96
CA ILE A 34 -3.03 -5.45 9.61
C ILE A 34 -4.16 -5.56 8.60
N ALA A 35 -4.41 -4.50 7.84
CA ALA A 35 -5.38 -4.53 6.76
C ALA A 35 -4.71 -4.69 5.39
N LEU A 36 -5.39 -5.45 4.52
CA LEU A 36 -5.02 -5.70 3.12
C LEU A 36 -6.24 -6.17 2.33
N GLU A 37 -6.13 -6.28 0.98
CA GLU A 37 -7.29 -6.69 0.16
C GLU A 37 -7.60 -8.18 0.27
N GLY A 38 -6.60 -9.04 0.27
CA GLY A 38 -6.80 -10.49 0.16
C GLY A 38 -7.20 -10.96 -1.24
N THR A 39 -7.22 -10.07 -2.23
CA THR A 39 -7.56 -10.31 -3.65
C THR A 39 -6.57 -9.66 -4.62
N TYR A 40 -5.38 -9.29 -4.13
CA TYR A 40 -4.34 -8.57 -4.87
C TYR A 40 -3.05 -9.39 -5.03
N PRO A 41 -3.07 -10.47 -5.82
CA PRO A 41 -1.88 -11.29 -6.05
C PRO A 41 -0.83 -10.54 -6.90
N PRO A 42 0.48 -10.75 -6.69
CA PRO A 42 1.10 -11.67 -5.75
C PRO A 42 1.34 -11.09 -4.34
N PHE A 43 0.81 -9.88 -4.08
CA PHE A 43 1.07 -9.15 -2.83
C PHE A 43 0.30 -9.75 -1.65
N ASN A 44 -1.00 -9.93 -1.81
CA ASN A 44 -1.86 -10.51 -0.79
C ASN A 44 -3.12 -11.14 -1.43
N PHE A 45 -3.32 -12.43 -1.24
CA PHE A 45 -4.43 -13.17 -1.83
C PHE A 45 -4.70 -14.48 -1.06
N LYS A 46 -5.82 -15.12 -1.36
CA LYS A 46 -6.12 -16.45 -0.84
C LYS A 46 -5.63 -17.52 -1.81
N ASP A 47 -4.88 -18.48 -1.31
CA ASP A 47 -4.42 -19.64 -2.07
C ASP A 47 -5.55 -20.64 -2.36
N ALA A 48 -5.23 -21.78 -3.00
CA ALA A 48 -6.19 -22.84 -3.30
C ALA A 48 -6.84 -23.46 -2.05
N LYS A 49 -6.21 -23.30 -0.87
CA LYS A 49 -6.73 -23.74 0.43
C LYS A 49 -7.47 -22.65 1.18
N GLN A 50 -7.75 -21.53 0.53
CA GLN A 50 -8.37 -20.32 1.12
C GLN A 50 -7.53 -19.68 2.23
N GLN A 51 -6.22 -19.97 2.30
CA GLN A 51 -5.31 -19.37 3.25
C GLN A 51 -4.74 -18.07 2.68
N LEU A 52 -4.73 -17.02 3.51
CA LEU A 52 -4.16 -15.73 3.15
C LEU A 52 -2.64 -15.87 2.98
N THR A 53 -2.13 -15.47 1.83
CA THR A 53 -0.72 -15.57 1.45
C THR A 53 -0.30 -14.40 0.56
N GLY A 54 0.98 -14.28 0.26
CA GLY A 54 1.52 -13.26 -0.62
C GLY A 54 2.68 -12.50 -0.01
N PHE A 55 3.31 -11.66 -0.82
CA PHE A 55 4.46 -10.87 -0.43
C PHE A 55 4.16 -9.97 0.79
N ASP A 56 3.08 -9.19 0.73
CA ASP A 56 2.69 -8.27 1.80
C ASP A 56 2.33 -9.02 3.09
N VAL A 57 1.72 -10.21 2.96
CA VAL A 57 1.37 -11.06 4.12
C VAL A 57 2.64 -11.54 4.82
N GLU A 58 3.66 -11.98 4.07
CA GLU A 58 4.92 -12.43 4.66
C GLU A 58 5.72 -11.27 5.27
N ILE A 59 5.76 -10.10 4.62
CA ILE A 59 6.39 -8.89 5.17
C ILE A 59 5.71 -8.47 6.47
N ALA A 60 4.38 -8.39 6.49
CA ALA A 60 3.62 -7.98 7.67
C ALA A 60 3.75 -8.98 8.83
N THR A 61 3.76 -10.28 8.53
CA THR A 61 3.98 -11.34 9.51
C THR A 61 5.35 -11.21 10.15
N GLU A 62 6.38 -10.96 9.35
CA GLU A 62 7.76 -10.82 9.86
C GLU A 62 7.93 -9.52 10.66
N ILE A 63 7.26 -8.41 10.28
CA ILE A 63 7.22 -7.19 11.08
C ILE A 63 6.62 -7.49 12.46
N ALA A 64 5.45 -8.11 12.53
CA ALA A 64 4.79 -8.47 13.79
C ALA A 64 5.68 -9.36 14.67
N ARG A 65 6.34 -10.36 14.05
CA ARG A 65 7.29 -11.25 14.74
C ARG A 65 8.45 -10.46 15.38
N ARG A 66 9.05 -9.52 14.64
CA ARG A 66 10.14 -8.67 15.14
C ARG A 66 9.67 -7.70 16.23
N MET A 67 8.45 -7.23 16.12
CA MET A 67 7.78 -6.44 17.15
C MET A 67 7.37 -7.28 18.37
N LYS A 68 7.53 -8.61 18.35
CA LYS A 68 7.10 -9.56 19.40
C LYS A 68 5.61 -9.49 19.70
N VAL A 69 4.78 -9.34 18.67
CA VAL A 69 3.30 -9.36 18.72
C VAL A 69 2.76 -10.33 17.68
N LYS A 70 1.49 -10.75 17.84
CA LYS A 70 0.82 -11.61 16.86
C LYS A 70 0.26 -10.77 15.70
N PRO A 71 0.38 -11.19 14.42
CA PRO A 71 -0.32 -10.55 13.33
C PRO A 71 -1.81 -10.89 13.38
N GLU A 72 -2.67 -9.90 13.22
CA GLU A 72 -4.13 -10.05 13.08
C GLU A 72 -4.54 -9.43 11.75
N PHE A 73 -4.82 -10.28 10.75
CA PHE A 73 -5.16 -9.84 9.41
C PHE A 73 -6.65 -9.59 9.25
N ALA A 74 -7.00 -8.46 8.64
CA ALA A 74 -8.35 -8.13 8.20
C ALA A 74 -8.34 -7.82 6.70
N THR A 75 -9.30 -8.37 5.97
CA THR A 75 -9.46 -8.10 4.54
C THR A 75 -10.61 -7.15 4.28
N ALA A 76 -10.41 -6.22 3.34
CA ALA A 76 -11.42 -5.29 2.85
C ALA A 76 -11.09 -4.89 1.41
N GLU A 77 -12.08 -4.39 0.66
CA GLU A 77 -11.83 -3.80 -0.65
C GLU A 77 -10.85 -2.63 -0.55
N TRP A 78 -10.01 -2.45 -1.57
CA TRP A 78 -9.02 -1.37 -1.62
C TRP A 78 -9.62 0.00 -1.26
N SER A 79 -10.78 0.32 -1.82
CA SER A 79 -11.45 1.61 -1.61
C SER A 79 -11.80 1.93 -0.15
N GLY A 80 -11.87 0.90 0.71
CA GLY A 80 -12.18 1.02 2.14
C GLY A 80 -10.98 0.97 3.08
N LEU A 81 -9.80 0.54 2.60
CA LEU A 81 -8.65 0.27 3.48
C LEU A 81 -8.15 1.52 4.22
N LEU A 82 -7.92 2.62 3.49
CA LEU A 82 -7.39 3.85 4.10
C LEU A 82 -8.42 4.55 4.99
N ALA A 83 -9.71 4.48 4.66
CA ALA A 83 -10.77 4.98 5.53
C ALA A 83 -10.85 4.17 6.83
N GLY A 84 -10.71 2.84 6.76
CA GLY A 84 -10.63 1.97 7.92
C GLY A 84 -9.41 2.25 8.79
N LEU A 85 -8.27 2.55 8.19
CA LEU A 85 -7.07 2.98 8.91
C LEU A 85 -7.30 4.31 9.62
N GLN A 86 -7.86 5.30 8.94
CA GLN A 86 -8.14 6.63 9.50
C GLN A 86 -9.11 6.57 10.67
N SER A 87 -10.07 5.64 10.65
CA SER A 87 -11.02 5.43 11.75
C SER A 87 -10.47 4.60 12.92
N GLY A 88 -9.19 4.16 12.85
CA GLY A 88 -8.58 3.33 13.89
C GLY A 88 -9.04 1.87 13.93
N LYS A 89 -9.71 1.40 12.89
CA LYS A 89 -10.12 -0.01 12.75
C LYS A 89 -8.90 -0.94 12.63
N PHE A 90 -7.84 -0.45 12.02
CA PHE A 90 -6.57 -1.12 11.77
C PHE A 90 -5.41 -0.30 12.33
N ASP A 91 -4.29 -0.94 12.65
CA ASP A 91 -3.07 -0.26 13.06
C ASP A 91 -2.22 0.15 11.84
N ILE A 92 -2.18 -0.73 10.82
CA ILE A 92 -1.43 -0.54 9.57
C ILE A 92 -2.20 -1.08 8.36
N VAL A 93 -1.85 -0.56 7.18
CA VAL A 93 -2.24 -1.15 5.89
C VAL A 93 -0.98 -1.62 5.16
N VAL A 94 -0.92 -2.90 4.81
CA VAL A 94 0.18 -3.48 4.01
C VAL A 94 -0.40 -3.98 2.70
N ASN A 95 -0.43 -3.10 1.69
CA ASN A 95 -1.14 -3.33 0.42
C ASN A 95 -0.55 -2.49 -0.72
N GLN A 96 0.77 -2.43 -0.85
CA GLN A 96 1.46 -1.62 -1.86
C GLN A 96 0.97 -0.17 -1.89
N VAL A 97 0.86 0.46 -0.71
CA VAL A 97 0.34 1.83 -0.62
C VAL A 97 1.38 2.83 -1.08
N GLY A 98 1.14 3.45 -2.23
CA GLY A 98 2.00 4.51 -2.77
C GLY A 98 2.05 5.72 -1.83
N VAL A 99 3.25 6.24 -1.60
CA VAL A 99 3.46 7.47 -0.83
C VAL A 99 3.14 8.67 -1.73
N THR A 100 2.13 9.44 -1.35
CA THR A 100 1.73 10.68 -2.04
C THR A 100 1.59 11.82 -1.03
N ALA A 101 1.76 13.07 -1.48
CA ALA A 101 1.59 14.25 -0.62
C ALA A 101 0.19 14.29 0.04
N GLN A 102 -0.86 13.91 -0.70
CA GLN A 102 -2.22 13.83 -0.19
C GLN A 102 -2.34 12.82 0.96
N ARG A 103 -1.74 11.64 0.82
CA ARG A 103 -1.78 10.60 1.86
C ARG A 103 -0.91 10.97 3.05
N GLN A 104 0.26 11.59 2.82
CA GLN A 104 1.14 12.10 3.88
C GLN A 104 0.50 13.24 4.70
N ALA A 105 -0.47 13.96 4.13
CA ALA A 105 -1.27 14.92 4.90
C ALA A 105 -2.11 14.26 6.00
N VAL A 106 -2.51 12.98 5.83
CA VAL A 106 -3.43 12.24 6.72
C VAL A 106 -2.72 11.18 7.54
N PHE A 107 -1.72 10.51 6.98
CA PHE A 107 -1.03 9.36 7.58
C PHE A 107 0.47 9.63 7.72
N ASP A 108 1.08 8.99 8.70
CA ASP A 108 2.52 8.74 8.71
C ASP A 108 2.82 7.43 7.98
N PHE A 109 4.05 7.30 7.51
CA PHE A 109 4.50 6.15 6.73
C PHE A 109 5.80 5.57 7.30
N SER A 110 5.96 4.27 7.16
CA SER A 110 7.27 3.62 7.35
C SER A 110 8.29 4.12 6.32
N GLN A 111 9.55 3.73 6.47
CA GLN A 111 10.47 3.75 5.33
C GLN A 111 9.89 2.93 4.16
N PRO A 112 10.23 3.24 2.90
CA PRO A 112 9.81 2.45 1.76
C PRO A 112 10.22 0.99 1.87
N TYR A 113 9.30 0.08 1.53
CA TYR A 113 9.61 -1.35 1.50
C TYR A 113 9.65 -1.91 0.06
N THR A 114 8.94 -1.29 -0.89
CA THR A 114 9.05 -1.62 -2.31
C THR A 114 9.21 -0.36 -3.17
N TYR A 115 9.84 -0.55 -4.31
CA TYR A 115 9.96 0.43 -5.38
C TYR A 115 9.43 -0.19 -6.66
N SER A 116 8.50 0.49 -7.31
CA SER A 116 7.89 0.03 -8.56
C SER A 116 7.46 1.22 -9.42
N SER A 117 6.97 0.96 -10.61
CA SER A 117 6.42 2.01 -11.48
C SER A 117 4.98 1.69 -11.85
N ALA A 118 4.20 2.71 -12.17
CA ALA A 118 2.94 2.52 -12.83
C ALA A 118 3.19 1.96 -14.24
N GLN A 119 2.41 0.96 -14.65
CA GLN A 119 2.56 0.35 -15.96
C GLN A 119 1.19 0.05 -16.56
N LEU A 120 1.06 0.30 -17.85
CA LEU A 120 -0.12 -0.07 -18.62
C LEU A 120 -0.20 -1.60 -18.76
N ILE A 121 -1.43 -2.08 -18.78
CA ILE A 121 -1.78 -3.47 -19.07
C ILE A 121 -2.73 -3.43 -20.25
N VAL A 122 -2.48 -4.25 -21.28
CA VAL A 122 -3.32 -4.33 -22.45
C VAL A 122 -3.63 -5.78 -22.80
N ARG A 123 -4.62 -6.02 -23.64
CA ARG A 123 -4.91 -7.37 -24.15
C ARG A 123 -3.74 -7.93 -24.94
N LYS A 124 -3.55 -9.24 -24.91
CA LYS A 124 -2.46 -9.91 -25.64
C LYS A 124 -2.50 -9.63 -27.15
N ASN A 125 -3.69 -9.53 -27.72
CA ASN A 125 -3.92 -9.25 -29.15
C ASN A 125 -4.06 -7.75 -29.47
N GLU A 126 -3.80 -6.84 -28.50
CA GLU A 126 -3.82 -5.41 -28.76
C GLU A 126 -2.66 -5.02 -29.69
N SER A 127 -3.01 -4.45 -30.85
CA SER A 127 -2.04 -4.01 -31.87
C SER A 127 -1.65 -2.53 -31.74
N ARG A 128 -2.48 -1.73 -31.06
CA ARG A 128 -2.18 -0.32 -30.80
C ARG A 128 -1.05 -0.20 -29.77
N VAL A 129 -0.17 0.77 -29.96
CA VAL A 129 0.94 1.04 -29.04
C VAL A 129 0.61 2.29 -28.25
N PHE A 130 0.39 2.12 -26.94
CA PHE A 130 0.24 3.21 -25.98
C PHE A 130 1.56 3.39 -25.23
N LYS A 131 2.30 4.46 -25.53
CA LYS A 131 3.60 4.78 -24.92
C LYS A 131 3.47 5.53 -23.59
N ASN A 132 2.36 6.23 -23.42
CA ASN A 132 2.06 7.07 -22.25
C ASN A 132 0.54 7.21 -22.09
N LEU A 133 0.09 7.92 -21.05
CA LEU A 133 -1.33 8.12 -20.78
C LEU A 133 -2.04 9.00 -21.83
N ALA A 134 -1.32 9.91 -22.49
CA ALA A 134 -1.92 10.78 -23.51
C ALA A 134 -2.37 10.00 -24.76
N ASP A 135 -1.70 8.89 -25.08
CA ASP A 135 -2.07 8.01 -26.18
C ASP A 135 -3.43 7.31 -25.95
N LEU A 136 -3.95 7.38 -24.71
CA LEU A 136 -5.26 6.84 -24.33
C LEU A 136 -6.40 7.87 -24.47
N ASN A 137 -6.17 9.01 -25.13
CA ASN A 137 -7.24 9.96 -25.43
C ASN A 137 -8.42 9.27 -26.13
N GLY A 138 -9.64 9.45 -25.62
CA GLY A 138 -10.87 8.79 -26.08
C GLY A 138 -10.96 7.31 -25.74
N LYS A 139 -10.00 6.71 -25.01
CA LYS A 139 -9.98 5.29 -24.65
C LYS A 139 -10.42 5.08 -23.20
N LYS A 140 -10.93 3.88 -22.94
CA LYS A 140 -11.37 3.45 -21.59
C LYS A 140 -10.20 2.84 -20.84
N LEU A 141 -9.82 3.48 -19.71
CA LEU A 141 -8.75 3.03 -18.83
C LEU A 141 -9.32 2.58 -17.48
N GLY A 142 -9.09 1.31 -17.13
CA GLY A 142 -9.49 0.71 -15.86
C GLY A 142 -8.45 0.93 -14.75
N VAL A 143 -8.90 1.35 -13.57
CA VAL A 143 -8.06 1.60 -12.38
C VAL A 143 -8.83 1.29 -11.10
N GLY A 144 -8.10 1.02 -10.01
CA GLY A 144 -8.71 0.92 -8.67
C GLY A 144 -9.22 2.28 -8.17
N GLN A 145 -10.43 2.32 -7.64
CA GLN A 145 -11.04 3.52 -7.08
C GLN A 145 -10.19 4.06 -5.90
N GLY A 146 -9.88 5.36 -5.89
CA GLY A 146 -9.06 5.99 -4.84
C GLY A 146 -7.58 5.58 -4.85
N SER A 147 -7.11 4.92 -5.93
CA SER A 147 -5.68 4.63 -6.11
C SER A 147 -4.95 5.86 -6.68
N ASN A 148 -3.65 5.95 -6.43
CA ASN A 148 -2.78 6.92 -7.10
C ASN A 148 -2.79 6.73 -8.64
N TYR A 149 -3.05 5.54 -9.12
CA TYR A 149 -3.24 5.26 -10.56
C TYR A 149 -4.51 5.91 -11.11
N ALA A 150 -5.59 5.96 -10.31
CA ALA A 150 -6.80 6.69 -10.69
C ALA A 150 -6.55 8.20 -10.80
N ASP A 151 -5.73 8.76 -9.90
CA ASP A 151 -5.37 10.18 -9.93
C ASP A 151 -4.50 10.49 -11.16
N MET A 152 -3.52 9.64 -11.47
CA MET A 152 -2.72 9.75 -12.69
C MET A 152 -3.59 9.68 -13.95
N ALA A 153 -4.53 8.73 -14.00
CA ALA A 153 -5.42 8.57 -15.14
C ALA A 153 -6.36 9.76 -15.34
N LYS A 154 -6.91 10.32 -14.25
CA LYS A 154 -7.77 11.51 -14.29
C LYS A 154 -7.04 12.77 -14.71
N ALA A 155 -5.74 12.87 -14.42
CA ALA A 155 -4.91 14.00 -14.85
C ALA A 155 -4.59 13.95 -16.35
N ALA A 156 -4.77 12.82 -17.02
CA ALA A 156 -4.53 12.68 -18.45
C ALA A 156 -5.75 13.15 -19.27
N ALA A 157 -5.56 14.15 -20.12
CA ALA A 157 -6.64 14.75 -20.90
C ALA A 157 -7.32 13.75 -21.85
N GLY A 158 -8.66 13.72 -21.83
CA GLY A 158 -9.48 12.93 -22.76
C GLY A 158 -9.54 11.42 -22.44
N VAL A 159 -8.87 10.94 -21.41
CA VAL A 159 -8.96 9.52 -21.00
C VAL A 159 -10.30 9.25 -20.31
N GLN A 160 -11.00 8.20 -20.76
CA GLN A 160 -12.24 7.75 -20.14
C GLN A 160 -11.93 6.83 -18.96
N VAL A 161 -11.72 7.40 -17.78
CA VAL A 161 -11.36 6.64 -16.58
C VAL A 161 -12.56 5.84 -16.06
N LYS A 162 -12.38 4.52 -15.88
CA LYS A 162 -13.32 3.61 -15.25
C LYS A 162 -12.71 3.10 -13.94
N THR A 163 -13.39 3.35 -12.82
CA THR A 163 -12.91 2.97 -11.49
C THR A 163 -13.62 1.72 -10.98
N TYR A 164 -12.87 0.87 -10.29
CA TYR A 164 -13.31 -0.44 -9.80
C TYR A 164 -12.90 -0.62 -8.33
N PRO A 165 -13.60 -1.48 -7.56
CA PRO A 165 -13.25 -1.76 -6.17
C PRO A 165 -11.85 -2.37 -6.00
N GLY A 166 -11.41 -3.21 -6.93
CA GLY A 166 -10.12 -3.88 -6.90
C GLY A 166 -9.59 -4.27 -8.30
N ALA A 167 -8.42 -4.93 -8.32
CA ALA A 167 -7.76 -5.32 -9.55
C ALA A 167 -8.47 -6.44 -10.34
N PRO A 168 -9.06 -7.46 -9.71
CA PRO A 168 -9.71 -8.55 -10.44
C PRO A 168 -10.77 -8.07 -11.43
N GLU A 169 -11.60 -7.11 -11.04
CA GLU A 169 -12.73 -6.65 -11.81
C GLU A 169 -12.29 -5.94 -13.09
N TYR A 170 -11.38 -4.96 -13.00
CA TYR A 170 -10.93 -4.26 -14.22
C TYR A 170 -10.00 -5.10 -15.10
N LEU A 171 -9.25 -6.07 -14.54
CA LEU A 171 -8.46 -6.98 -15.35
C LEU A 171 -9.37 -7.93 -16.15
N GLN A 172 -10.48 -8.37 -15.57
CA GLN A 172 -11.50 -9.15 -16.27
C GLN A 172 -12.18 -8.33 -17.36
N ASP A 173 -12.55 -7.07 -17.08
CA ASP A 173 -13.15 -6.18 -18.08
C ASP A 173 -12.18 -5.84 -19.22
N LEU A 174 -10.89 -5.70 -18.91
CA LEU A 174 -9.86 -5.56 -19.93
C LEU A 174 -9.74 -6.82 -20.79
N ALA A 175 -9.69 -7.99 -20.18
CA ALA A 175 -9.57 -9.27 -20.89
C ALA A 175 -10.75 -9.51 -21.84
N THR A 176 -11.97 -9.11 -21.46
CA THR A 176 -13.19 -9.23 -22.26
C THR A 176 -13.41 -8.09 -23.26
N GLY A 177 -12.54 -7.09 -23.31
CA GLY A 177 -12.60 -5.98 -24.27
C GLY A 177 -13.51 -4.82 -23.87
N ARG A 178 -14.04 -4.80 -22.64
CA ARG A 178 -14.83 -3.66 -22.12
C ARG A 178 -13.96 -2.44 -21.83
N LEU A 179 -12.66 -2.64 -21.62
CA LEU A 179 -11.63 -1.62 -21.47
C LEU A 179 -10.61 -1.69 -22.61
N ASP A 180 -9.95 -0.59 -22.91
CA ASP A 180 -8.84 -0.53 -23.87
C ASP A 180 -7.51 -0.84 -23.19
N ALA A 181 -7.31 -0.35 -21.96
CA ALA A 181 -6.14 -0.58 -21.12
C ALA A 181 -6.52 -0.60 -19.63
N ALA A 182 -5.61 -1.06 -18.80
CA ALA A 182 -5.64 -0.85 -17.35
C ALA A 182 -4.29 -0.25 -16.88
N LEU A 183 -4.26 0.35 -15.70
CA LEU A 183 -3.06 0.92 -15.11
C LEU A 183 -2.91 0.38 -13.69
N ASN A 184 -1.76 -0.21 -13.40
CA ASN A 184 -1.43 -0.70 -12.07
C ASN A 184 0.09 -0.80 -11.87
N ASP A 185 0.49 -1.38 -10.74
CA ASP A 185 1.87 -1.65 -10.36
C ASP A 185 2.55 -2.61 -11.33
N SER A 186 3.77 -2.30 -11.73
CA SER A 186 4.56 -3.15 -12.64
C SER A 186 4.84 -4.55 -12.07
N LEU A 187 4.88 -4.71 -10.75
CA LEU A 187 5.10 -5.99 -10.08
C LEU A 187 3.86 -6.92 -10.13
N LEU A 188 2.66 -6.36 -10.32
CA LEU A 188 1.43 -7.17 -10.50
C LEU A 188 1.44 -7.92 -11.83
N ILE A 189 1.94 -7.28 -12.89
CA ILE A 189 1.68 -7.68 -14.28
C ILE A 189 2.21 -9.08 -14.62
N PRO A 190 3.45 -9.47 -14.26
CA PRO A 190 3.94 -10.81 -14.53
C PRO A 190 3.07 -11.91 -13.90
N PHE A 191 2.53 -11.63 -12.72
CA PHE A 191 1.63 -12.56 -12.03
C PHE A 191 0.27 -12.63 -12.74
N ALA A 192 -0.34 -11.49 -13.06
CA ALA A 192 -1.62 -11.42 -13.77
C ALA A 192 -1.57 -12.16 -15.11
N ILE A 193 -0.47 -12.05 -15.84
CA ILE A 193 -0.28 -12.74 -17.12
C ILE A 193 -0.07 -14.24 -16.93
N LYS A 194 0.83 -14.63 -15.99
CA LYS A 194 1.30 -16.02 -15.88
C LYS A 194 0.38 -16.88 -15.01
N GLN A 195 -0.05 -16.37 -13.88
CA GLN A 195 -0.78 -17.13 -12.87
C GLN A 195 -2.29 -17.08 -13.08
N ALA A 196 -2.85 -15.89 -13.35
CA ALA A 196 -4.28 -15.72 -13.59
C ALA A 196 -4.70 -16.20 -14.98
N LYS A 197 -3.74 -16.56 -15.87
CA LYS A 197 -3.97 -17.01 -17.24
C LYS A 197 -4.85 -16.07 -18.06
N LEU A 198 -4.86 -14.79 -17.74
CA LEU A 198 -5.59 -13.79 -18.49
C LEU A 198 -4.87 -13.51 -19.82
N PRO A 199 -5.61 -13.28 -20.93
CA PRO A 199 -5.03 -12.97 -22.24
C PRO A 199 -4.54 -11.50 -22.30
N LEU A 200 -3.67 -11.14 -21.37
CA LEU A 200 -3.11 -9.80 -21.19
C LEU A 200 -1.61 -9.79 -21.47
N LYS A 201 -1.07 -8.61 -21.68
CA LYS A 201 0.39 -8.35 -21.78
C LYS A 201 0.72 -7.02 -21.11
N ALA A 202 1.99 -6.90 -20.71
CA ALA A 202 2.53 -5.63 -20.23
C ALA A 202 2.50 -4.61 -21.37
N GLY A 203 2.03 -3.41 -21.06
CA GLY A 203 2.16 -2.21 -21.87
C GLY A 203 3.36 -1.37 -21.42
N ALA A 204 3.40 -0.10 -21.81
CA ALA A 204 4.47 0.81 -21.43
C ALA A 204 4.43 1.14 -19.92
N PRO A 205 5.60 1.32 -19.29
CA PRO A 205 5.67 1.99 -17.99
C PRO A 205 5.27 3.47 -18.18
N VAL A 206 4.59 4.03 -17.19
CA VAL A 206 4.16 5.43 -17.20
C VAL A 206 4.46 6.09 -15.85
N GLY A 207 4.97 7.33 -15.92
CA GLY A 207 5.40 8.05 -14.73
C GLY A 207 6.75 7.57 -14.16
N ASP A 208 7.12 8.18 -13.05
CA ASP A 208 8.36 7.89 -12.34
C ASP A 208 8.23 6.66 -11.45
N VAL A 209 9.39 6.19 -10.94
CA VAL A 209 9.42 5.15 -9.91
C VAL A 209 8.75 5.67 -8.65
N ALA A 210 7.73 4.97 -8.21
CA ALA A 210 7.02 5.26 -6.98
C ALA A 210 7.59 4.43 -5.81
N THR A 211 7.47 4.99 -4.61
CA THR A 211 7.80 4.30 -3.36
C THR A 211 6.51 3.81 -2.71
N MET A 212 6.50 2.55 -2.28
CA MET A 212 5.42 1.98 -1.50
C MET A 212 5.88 1.84 -0.05
N ALA A 213 5.05 2.30 0.88
CA ALA A 213 5.35 2.25 2.30
C ALA A 213 4.09 1.88 3.11
N ILE A 214 4.28 1.59 4.38
CA ILE A 214 3.21 1.14 5.28
C ILE A 214 2.63 2.36 6.00
N PRO A 215 1.38 2.78 5.69
CA PRO A 215 0.72 3.87 6.39
C PRO A 215 0.17 3.43 7.75
N PHE A 216 0.15 4.38 8.69
CA PHE A 216 -0.45 4.27 10.03
C PHE A 216 -0.92 5.66 10.51
N ALA A 217 -1.63 5.71 11.63
CA ALA A 217 -2.14 6.97 12.19
C ALA A 217 -1.00 7.95 12.49
N LYS A 218 -1.21 9.23 12.18
CA LYS A 218 -0.23 10.30 12.43
C LYS A 218 0.10 10.48 13.91
N GLY A 219 1.31 10.98 14.17
CA GLY A 219 1.74 11.37 15.52
C GLY A 219 2.22 10.20 16.38
N ASN A 220 2.64 9.09 15.76
CA ASN A 220 3.12 7.88 16.43
C ASN A 220 4.60 7.59 16.10
N PRO A 221 5.55 8.44 16.56
CA PRO A 221 6.95 8.34 16.18
C PRO A 221 7.65 7.08 16.72
N GLN A 222 7.25 6.56 17.87
CA GLN A 222 7.81 5.32 18.42
C GLN A 222 7.34 4.11 17.60
N PHE A 223 6.05 4.09 17.21
CA PHE A 223 5.50 3.06 16.35
C PHE A 223 6.19 3.06 14.98
N LYS A 224 6.41 4.26 14.41
CA LYS A 224 7.19 4.41 13.17
C LYS A 224 8.58 3.81 13.32
N SER A 225 9.30 4.17 14.38
CA SER A 225 10.65 3.69 14.65
C SER A 225 10.72 2.17 14.75
N GLU A 226 9.73 1.55 15.41
CA GLU A 226 9.70 0.08 15.57
C GLU A 226 9.43 -0.66 14.25
N ILE A 227 8.51 -0.14 13.40
CA ILE A 227 8.28 -0.69 12.05
C ILE A 227 9.53 -0.51 11.18
N ASP A 228 10.14 0.66 11.19
CA ASP A 228 11.35 0.96 10.40
C ASP A 228 12.53 0.09 10.82
N LYS A 229 12.68 -0.15 12.13
CA LYS A 229 13.68 -1.08 12.69
C LYS A 229 13.44 -2.51 12.20
N ALA A 230 12.18 -2.98 12.19
CA ALA A 230 11.84 -4.29 11.69
C ALA A 230 12.19 -4.43 10.19
N LEU A 231 11.80 -3.45 9.36
CA LEU A 231 12.11 -3.42 7.92
C LEU A 231 13.61 -3.36 7.64
N SER A 232 14.34 -2.49 8.38
CA SER A 232 15.81 -2.38 8.24
C SER A 232 16.51 -3.68 8.63
N GLY A 233 16.09 -4.31 9.72
CA GLY A 233 16.62 -5.60 10.15
C GLY A 233 16.38 -6.68 9.10
N MET A 234 15.19 -6.74 8.49
CA MET A 234 14.89 -7.68 7.39
C MET A 234 15.78 -7.45 6.15
N LYS A 235 16.07 -6.20 5.83
CA LYS A 235 16.97 -5.84 4.71
C LYS A 235 18.40 -6.24 5.01
N THR A 236 18.87 -6.04 6.25
CA THR A 236 20.23 -6.31 6.68
C THR A 236 20.54 -7.80 6.76
N ASP A 237 19.64 -8.61 7.32
CA ASP A 237 19.86 -10.05 7.50
C ASP A 237 19.44 -10.91 6.30
N GLY A 238 18.96 -10.27 5.21
CA GLY A 238 18.57 -10.91 3.97
C GLY A 238 17.17 -11.51 3.97
N THR A 239 16.42 -11.46 5.07
CA THR A 239 15.04 -11.96 5.15
C THR A 239 14.14 -11.28 4.10
N PHE A 240 14.28 -9.94 3.94
CA PHE A 240 13.51 -9.19 2.94
C PHE A 240 13.81 -9.70 1.53
N ARG A 241 15.09 -9.84 1.19
CA ARG A 241 15.52 -10.32 -0.12
C ARG A 241 14.98 -11.73 -0.40
N LYS A 242 14.99 -12.63 0.60
CA LYS A 242 14.46 -13.99 0.47
C LYS A 242 12.97 -13.97 0.12
N ILE A 243 12.17 -13.17 0.83
CA ILE A 243 10.74 -13.01 0.56
C ILE A 243 10.52 -12.40 -0.83
N SER A 244 11.25 -11.32 -1.15
CA SER A 244 11.14 -10.62 -2.42
C SER A 244 11.45 -11.53 -3.63
N VAL A 245 12.56 -12.26 -3.58
CA VAL A 245 12.95 -13.18 -4.66
C VAL A 245 11.95 -14.34 -4.82
N LYS A 246 11.38 -14.83 -3.72
CA LYS A 246 10.33 -15.85 -3.77
C LYS A 246 9.13 -15.40 -4.61
N TRP A 247 8.71 -14.14 -4.48
CA TRP A 247 7.49 -13.64 -5.12
C TRP A 247 7.73 -12.99 -6.48
N PHE A 248 8.85 -12.29 -6.65
CA PHE A 248 9.11 -11.47 -7.84
C PHE A 248 10.34 -11.93 -8.66
N GLY A 249 11.15 -12.84 -8.13
CA GLY A 249 12.43 -13.22 -8.76
C GLY A 249 13.55 -12.19 -8.59
N ILE A 250 13.27 -11.03 -8.02
CA ILE A 250 14.20 -9.91 -7.81
C ILE A 250 14.03 -9.31 -6.40
N ASP A 251 15.00 -8.48 -5.99
CA ASP A 251 14.93 -7.70 -4.75
C ASP A 251 14.26 -6.34 -5.01
N VAL A 252 12.99 -6.20 -4.63
CA VAL A 252 12.18 -4.99 -4.82
C VAL A 252 12.38 -3.94 -3.71
N SER A 253 13.25 -4.19 -2.73
CA SER A 253 13.57 -3.21 -1.68
C SER A 253 14.47 -2.08 -2.15
N LYS A 254 14.96 -2.16 -3.37
CA LYS A 254 15.88 -1.19 -3.99
C LYS A 254 15.19 -0.52 -5.17
N ALA A 255 15.36 0.79 -5.28
CA ALA A 255 14.92 1.47 -6.50
C ALA A 255 15.60 0.82 -7.73
N PRO A 256 14.85 0.58 -8.83
CA PRO A 256 15.44 0.17 -10.08
C PRO A 256 16.58 1.15 -10.43
N ALA A 257 17.71 0.62 -10.93
CA ALA A 257 18.75 1.49 -11.47
C ALA A 257 18.09 2.41 -12.50
N ALA A 258 18.29 3.73 -12.36
CA ALA A 258 17.75 4.69 -13.32
C ALA A 258 18.14 4.22 -14.72
N ALA A 259 17.15 3.99 -15.58
CA ALA A 259 17.43 3.68 -16.97
C ALA A 259 18.28 4.85 -17.50
N LYS A 260 19.52 4.56 -17.88
CA LYS A 260 20.37 5.57 -18.51
C LYS A 260 19.60 6.09 -19.73
N LYS A 261 19.19 7.37 -19.65
CA LYS A 261 18.57 8.09 -20.76
C LYS A 261 19.54 8.21 -21.91
#